data_0d802817e839176598f8b79a45c11b33
#
_entry.id   0d802817e839176598f8b79a45c11b33
#
_cell.length_a   1.000
_cell.length_b   1.000
_cell.length_c   1.000
_cell.angle_alpha   90.00
_cell.angle_beta   90.00
_cell.angle_gamma   90.00
#
_symmetry.space_group_name_H-M   'P 1'
#
loop_
_entity.id
_entity.type
_entity.pdbx_description
1 polymer ?
#
loop_
_entity_poly.entity_id
_entity_poly.type
_entity_poly.pdbx_seq_one_letter_code
_entity_poly.pdbx_strand_id
1 'polypeptide(L)'
;MGQLLIIQEGRDARIRQDLFRTGIRYFQELAGLTPTEEVRCGSTAVAKFPKRFGPATGIVWGTHPKRWICGAGTWFYDQTTGSEALARLCGTPLAPHSQDRDLAGIDGLFAIAFGDAAKEDFCLITDRLGSLHVYMATVDSCLVVSTSSMVVAALAKPAWDPVGCREFLSVGTIYEKRTLFQGIEKLPPASLFRFQDGRLKSQTKYWDVGLAMYDVAPFRGDVPRLADALEEVVTTIGRNFNRPVMDLTGGFDSRAILGAVLRSGKSFETVVNGVDALPDVLVAKRIAAEFGLNLRQQLSSLDTPRRVWEAAKDALAFTDGEYEVLFYNRVLDVHSRLAGEFDISLNGSNGEIAKGYWWELLFPFIGWKGHFNDRRVAAARFAFEGEMSGLLAHRFDDDLPDHFAGIIHRANAGLERHPNTAKLDNVYLTLRMQRWQGRIASATSRVWSCTSPFMWRRPMEMALSAPPSMRVRHRMTRRLIEYLDPKLAAIPLTQGYPALPLRPRTAHLFWPLARELSFAATKRLRHFLPGRPQPQVSVNPIKGLWSIEEMREMLDPKTMASSSLYNFGPLTGLLRQSQDDHFAGSRRFGRILTIELLARRIQAAS
;
A
#
# COMPACT_ATOMS: atom_id res chain seq x y z
N MET A 1 2.06 15.80 5.25
CA MET A 1 3.54 15.62 5.32
C MET A 1 3.99 14.86 4.08
N GLY A 2 4.83 15.44 3.21
CA GLY A 2 5.18 14.95 1.87
C GLY A 2 6.29 13.88 1.84
N GLN A 3 7.43 14.20 1.19
CA GLN A 3 8.52 13.26 0.94
C GLN A 3 9.83 13.72 1.63
N LEU A 4 10.82 12.84 1.69
CA LEU A 4 12.12 13.05 2.35
C LEU A 4 13.28 12.64 1.46
N LEU A 5 14.37 13.41 1.55
CA LEU A 5 15.70 13.02 1.14
C LEU A 5 16.67 13.32 2.29
N ILE A 6 17.44 12.32 2.70
CA ILE A 6 18.46 12.45 3.72
C ILE A 6 19.77 11.90 3.15
N ILE A 7 20.83 12.67 3.26
CA ILE A 7 22.17 12.23 2.88
C ILE A 7 23.11 12.44 4.06
N GLN A 8 23.76 11.35 4.46
CA GLN A 8 24.78 11.39 5.52
C GLN A 8 26.13 11.00 4.96
N GLU A 9 27.12 11.83 5.21
CA GLU A 9 28.47 11.57 4.74
C GLU A 9 29.17 10.45 5.51
N GLY A 10 30.00 9.68 4.79
CA GLY A 10 30.87 8.70 5.39
C GLY A 10 32.30 9.23 5.58
N ARG A 11 32.83 10.08 4.70
CA ARG A 11 34.23 10.53 4.70
C ARG A 11 34.48 11.92 4.10
N ASP A 12 33.67 12.43 3.19
CA ASP A 12 33.92 13.68 2.46
C ASP A 12 32.65 14.56 2.38
N ALA A 13 32.74 15.74 3.00
CA ALA A 13 31.66 16.72 3.04
C ALA A 13 31.30 17.29 1.64
N ARG A 14 32.24 17.35 0.70
CA ARG A 14 32.01 17.85 -0.66
C ARG A 14 31.13 16.89 -1.44
N ILE A 15 31.45 15.59 -1.38
CA ILE A 15 30.65 14.53 -2.04
C ILE A 15 29.20 14.58 -1.52
N ARG A 16 29.00 14.71 -0.20
CA ARG A 16 27.66 14.86 0.39
C ARG A 16 26.92 16.07 -0.19
N GLN A 17 27.58 17.23 -0.28
CA GLN A 17 26.95 18.44 -0.79
C GLN A 17 26.52 18.31 -2.24
N ASP A 18 27.33 17.70 -3.08
CA ASP A 18 27.06 17.48 -4.48
C ASP A 18 25.92 16.48 -4.70
N LEU A 19 25.93 15.35 -3.97
CA LEU A 19 24.85 14.38 -3.98
C LEU A 19 23.54 15.01 -3.48
N PHE A 20 23.58 15.83 -2.44
CA PHE A 20 22.40 16.47 -1.87
C PHE A 20 21.77 17.45 -2.86
N ARG A 21 22.56 18.32 -3.49
CA ARG A 21 22.09 19.24 -4.53
C ARG A 21 21.52 18.48 -5.75
N THR A 22 22.24 17.44 -6.17
CA THR A 22 21.82 16.59 -7.29
C THR A 22 20.51 15.88 -6.96
N GLY A 23 20.37 15.34 -5.74
CA GLY A 23 19.13 14.69 -5.29
C GLY A 23 17.93 15.64 -5.24
N ILE A 24 18.11 16.89 -4.81
CA ILE A 24 17.07 17.93 -4.86
C ILE A 24 16.69 18.22 -6.32
N ARG A 25 17.66 18.39 -7.21
CA ARG A 25 17.42 18.57 -8.65
C ARG A 25 16.61 17.41 -9.22
N TYR A 26 16.95 16.16 -8.87
CA TYR A 26 16.20 14.99 -9.32
C TYR A 26 14.76 14.94 -8.79
N PHE A 27 14.50 15.37 -7.55
CA PHE A 27 13.12 15.52 -7.09
C PHE A 27 12.36 16.53 -7.94
N GLN A 28 12.99 17.63 -8.35
CA GLN A 28 12.38 18.62 -9.21
C GLN A 28 12.12 18.09 -10.63
N GLU A 29 13.09 17.43 -11.24
CA GLU A 29 12.99 16.91 -12.61
C GLU A 29 12.07 15.69 -12.71
N LEU A 30 12.14 14.77 -11.74
CA LEU A 30 11.42 13.49 -11.78
C LEU A 30 10.00 13.59 -11.20
N ALA A 31 9.78 14.43 -10.20
CA ALA A 31 8.50 14.53 -9.48
C ALA A 31 7.89 15.95 -9.47
N GLY A 32 8.55 16.94 -10.05
CA GLY A 32 8.07 18.33 -10.06
C GLY A 32 8.04 18.97 -8.68
N LEU A 33 8.87 18.52 -7.72
CA LEU A 33 8.85 18.97 -6.34
C LEU A 33 10.10 19.77 -5.98
N THR A 34 9.88 20.95 -5.38
CA THR A 34 10.92 21.73 -4.71
C THR A 34 10.84 21.50 -3.20
N PRO A 35 11.96 21.49 -2.46
CA PRO A 35 11.92 21.32 -1.02
C PRO A 35 11.20 22.49 -0.34
N THR A 36 10.39 22.17 0.68
CA THR A 36 9.80 23.18 1.57
C THR A 36 10.82 23.70 2.57
N GLU A 37 11.79 22.86 2.93
CA GLU A 37 12.83 23.18 3.87
C GLU A 37 14.03 22.26 3.69
N GLU A 38 15.22 22.82 3.89
CA GLU A 38 16.50 22.12 3.88
C GLU A 38 17.24 22.38 5.19
N VAL A 39 17.85 21.34 5.73
CA VAL A 39 18.66 21.42 6.94
C VAL A 39 19.98 20.70 6.72
N ARG A 40 21.05 21.27 7.26
CA ARG A 40 22.38 20.68 7.30
C ARG A 40 22.89 20.71 8.74
N CYS A 41 23.06 19.51 9.29
CA CYS A 41 23.47 19.31 10.67
C CYS A 41 24.63 18.33 10.73
N GLY A 42 25.82 18.79 11.09
CA GLY A 42 27.01 17.94 11.12
C GLY A 42 27.21 17.21 9.79
N SER A 43 27.30 15.89 9.86
CA SER A 43 27.45 15.00 8.70
C SER A 43 26.15 14.74 7.92
N THR A 44 24.99 15.25 8.36
CA THR A 44 23.67 14.94 7.78
C THR A 44 23.06 16.14 7.07
N ALA A 45 22.55 15.94 5.86
CA ALA A 45 21.74 16.89 5.11
C ALA A 45 20.33 16.32 4.88
N VAL A 46 19.30 17.12 5.13
CA VAL A 46 17.89 16.73 5.05
C VAL A 46 17.13 17.72 4.18
N ALA A 47 16.40 17.22 3.17
CA ALA A 47 15.45 18.00 2.40
C ALA A 47 14.03 17.42 2.60
N LYS A 48 13.10 18.32 2.88
CA LYS A 48 11.69 18.02 3.07
C LYS A 48 10.90 18.53 1.88
N PHE A 49 10.09 17.67 1.27
CA PHE A 49 9.26 18.02 0.10
C PHE A 49 7.77 17.97 0.47
N PRO A 50 6.92 18.80 -0.20
CA PRO A 50 5.49 18.81 0.04
C PRO A 50 4.82 17.58 -0.58
N LYS A 51 3.54 17.37 -0.27
CA LYS A 51 2.62 16.59 -1.11
C LYS A 51 2.22 17.44 -2.32
N ARG A 52 1.65 16.81 -3.36
CA ARG A 52 1.09 17.57 -4.49
C ARG A 52 -0.04 18.51 -4.03
N PHE A 53 -0.87 18.05 -3.09
CA PHE A 53 -1.99 18.83 -2.53
C PHE A 53 -1.95 18.81 -1.00
N GLY A 54 -2.42 19.91 -0.41
CA GLY A 54 -2.52 20.09 1.03
C GLY A 54 -1.38 20.92 1.64
N PRO A 55 -1.44 21.20 2.94
CA PRO A 55 -0.47 22.05 3.61
C PRO A 55 0.91 21.40 3.65
N ALA A 56 1.93 22.19 3.37
CA ALA A 56 3.31 21.80 3.57
C ALA A 56 3.64 21.75 5.07
N THR A 57 4.41 20.76 5.46
CA THR A 57 5.02 20.69 6.81
C THR A 57 6.52 20.74 6.68
N GLY A 58 7.16 21.54 7.49
CA GLY A 58 8.61 21.68 7.54
C GLY A 58 9.30 20.71 8.49
N ILE A 59 10.47 21.11 8.91
CA ILE A 59 11.30 20.48 9.92
C ILE A 59 11.04 21.22 11.24
N VAL A 60 10.76 20.50 12.33
CA VAL A 60 10.52 21.09 13.64
C VAL A 60 11.77 20.98 14.48
N TRP A 61 12.11 22.07 15.20
CA TRP A 61 13.24 22.14 16.08
C TRP A 61 12.80 22.14 17.55
N GLY A 62 13.44 21.30 18.34
CA GLY A 62 13.29 21.30 19.80
C GLY A 62 14.16 22.37 20.46
N THR A 63 13.77 22.77 21.67
CA THR A 63 14.46 23.82 22.43
C THR A 63 15.76 23.34 23.08
N HIS A 64 15.80 22.08 23.55
CA HIS A 64 16.99 21.47 24.17
C HIS A 64 16.95 19.94 24.14
N PRO A 65 18.04 19.26 23.75
CA PRO A 65 19.16 19.71 22.92
C PRO A 65 18.63 20.17 21.54
N LYS A 66 19.44 20.81 20.70
CA LYS A 66 19.04 21.27 19.35
C LYS A 66 18.66 20.07 18.46
N ARG A 67 17.52 19.53 18.74
CA ARG A 67 16.94 18.34 18.09
C ARG A 67 16.10 18.77 16.91
N TRP A 68 16.30 18.16 15.77
CA TRP A 68 15.43 18.33 14.62
C TRP A 68 14.57 17.08 14.41
N ILE A 69 13.35 17.24 13.92
CA ILE A 69 12.44 16.17 13.56
C ILE A 69 11.66 16.55 12.31
N CYS A 70 11.47 15.59 11.41
CA CYS A 70 10.60 15.73 10.25
C CYS A 70 9.91 14.41 9.92
N GLY A 71 8.82 14.49 9.16
CA GLY A 71 8.05 13.29 8.83
C GLY A 71 7.50 13.31 7.41
N ALA A 72 7.28 12.13 6.83
CA ALA A 72 6.55 11.91 5.59
C ALA A 72 5.29 11.08 5.86
N GLY A 73 4.32 11.11 4.92
CA GLY A 73 3.10 10.32 5.00
C GLY A 73 1.89 11.05 5.58
N THR A 74 0.95 10.30 6.15
CA THR A 74 -0.24 10.78 6.86
C THR A 74 -0.33 10.03 8.18
N TRP A 75 -0.02 10.68 9.27
CA TRP A 75 0.09 10.06 10.58
C TRP A 75 -0.33 11.00 11.70
N PHE A 76 -0.58 10.41 12.86
CA PHE A 76 -1.10 11.06 14.05
C PHE A 76 -0.26 10.64 15.26
N TYR A 77 -0.09 11.56 16.18
CA TYR A 77 0.50 11.35 17.49
C TYR A 77 -0.27 12.14 18.54
N ASP A 78 -0.66 11.48 19.62
CA ASP A 78 -1.46 12.10 20.68
C ASP A 78 -2.66 12.88 20.13
N GLN A 79 -3.45 12.24 19.24
CA GLN A 79 -4.63 12.77 18.56
C GLN A 79 -4.40 14.01 17.68
N THR A 80 -3.15 14.40 17.43
CA THR A 80 -2.77 15.52 16.54
C THR A 80 -2.06 15.03 15.29
N THR A 81 -1.93 15.88 14.28
CA THR A 81 -1.22 15.61 13.02
C THR A 81 -0.40 16.83 12.59
N GLY A 82 0.39 16.69 11.52
CA GLY A 82 1.14 17.82 10.96
C GLY A 82 2.25 18.33 11.86
N SER A 83 2.45 19.64 11.86
CA SER A 83 3.50 20.29 12.64
C SER A 83 3.28 20.17 14.15
N GLU A 84 2.03 20.11 14.59
CA GLU A 84 1.71 19.93 16.01
C GLU A 84 2.13 18.55 16.52
N ALA A 85 1.84 17.48 15.77
CA ALA A 85 2.30 16.13 16.10
C ALA A 85 3.83 16.04 16.13
N LEU A 86 4.52 16.69 15.17
CA LEU A 86 5.98 16.77 15.15
C LEU A 86 6.53 17.49 16.39
N ALA A 87 5.93 18.61 16.79
CA ALA A 87 6.37 19.37 17.95
C ALA A 87 6.22 18.57 19.25
N ARG A 88 5.08 17.89 19.44
CA ARG A 88 4.84 17.01 20.59
C ARG A 88 5.85 15.85 20.63
N LEU A 89 6.05 15.20 19.49
CA LEU A 89 7.00 14.09 19.38
C LEU A 89 8.45 14.54 19.57
N CYS A 90 8.80 15.77 19.15
CA CYS A 90 10.13 16.35 19.35
C CYS A 90 10.46 16.55 20.83
N GLY A 91 9.47 16.87 21.64
CA GLY A 91 9.58 17.00 23.10
C GLY A 91 9.69 15.67 23.85
N THR A 92 9.40 14.55 23.19
CA THR A 92 9.42 13.21 23.80
C THR A 92 10.83 12.61 23.69
N PRO A 93 11.38 11.97 24.74
CA PRO A 93 12.69 11.32 24.67
C PRO A 93 12.59 10.02 23.86
N LEU A 94 12.78 10.12 22.53
CA LEU A 94 12.88 8.99 21.62
C LEU A 94 14.29 8.41 21.71
N ALA A 95 14.61 7.69 22.79
CA ALA A 95 15.91 7.02 22.93
C ALA A 95 15.86 5.64 22.23
N PRO A 96 16.99 5.11 21.73
CA PRO A 96 17.07 3.76 21.14
C PRO A 96 16.65 2.63 22.10
N HIS A 97 16.49 2.92 23.37
CA HIS A 97 16.10 2.03 24.45
C HIS A 97 14.79 2.48 25.16
N SER A 98 14.16 3.58 24.72
CA SER A 98 12.83 3.94 25.24
C SER A 98 11.85 2.90 24.72
N GLN A 99 11.42 2.05 25.64
CA GLN A 99 10.52 0.94 25.34
C GLN A 99 9.19 1.48 24.80
N ASP A 100 8.82 0.97 23.64
CA ASP A 100 7.47 0.70 23.09
C ASP A 100 6.32 1.72 23.29
N ARG A 101 6.25 2.48 24.40
CA ARG A 101 5.09 3.32 24.70
C ARG A 101 4.99 4.55 23.80
N ASP A 102 6.10 5.23 23.52
CA ASP A 102 6.08 6.46 22.73
C ASP A 102 5.89 6.17 21.23
N LEU A 103 6.55 5.14 20.71
CA LEU A 103 6.36 4.67 19.34
C LEU A 103 4.98 4.01 19.15
N ALA A 104 4.43 3.42 20.21
CA ALA A 104 3.10 2.84 20.23
C ALA A 104 1.99 3.88 20.03
N GLY A 105 2.23 5.14 20.36
CA GLY A 105 1.27 6.25 20.19
C GLY A 105 1.22 6.83 18.77
N ILE A 106 2.12 6.42 17.85
CA ILE A 106 2.13 6.93 16.48
C ILE A 106 1.27 6.02 15.61
N ASP A 107 0.24 6.56 14.97
CA ASP A 107 -0.68 5.84 14.08
C ASP A 107 -0.69 6.42 12.66
N GLY A 108 -0.97 5.59 11.67
CA GLY A 108 -1.05 5.97 10.25
C GLY A 108 0.14 5.47 9.42
N LEU A 109 0.36 6.10 8.26
CA LEU A 109 1.43 5.80 7.31
C LEU A 109 2.54 6.83 7.49
N PHE A 110 3.74 6.40 7.88
CA PHE A 110 4.80 7.36 8.17
C PHE A 110 6.22 6.84 7.96
N ALA A 111 7.09 7.81 7.68
CA ALA A 111 8.52 7.75 7.94
C ALA A 111 8.88 9.02 8.73
N ILE A 112 9.45 8.88 9.91
CA ILE A 112 9.83 9.99 10.78
C ILE A 112 11.32 9.93 11.01
N ALA A 113 12.02 11.00 10.63
CA ALA A 113 13.44 11.15 10.86
C ALA A 113 13.69 12.22 11.91
N PHE A 114 14.67 11.98 12.79
CA PHE A 114 15.08 12.92 13.81
C PHE A 114 16.55 12.76 14.14
N GLY A 115 17.19 13.83 14.55
CA GLY A 115 18.60 13.86 14.94
C GLY A 115 18.89 15.01 15.89
N ASP A 116 20.12 15.03 16.38
CA ASP A 116 20.65 16.10 17.23
C ASP A 116 21.70 16.87 16.41
N ALA A 117 21.56 18.19 16.35
CA ALA A 117 22.51 19.04 15.60
C ALA A 117 23.95 18.99 16.17
N ALA A 118 24.11 18.57 17.42
CA ALA A 118 25.42 18.41 18.07
C ALA A 118 26.04 17.02 17.88
N LYS A 119 25.25 16.05 17.38
CA LYS A 119 25.69 14.67 17.15
C LYS A 119 25.73 14.37 15.66
N GLU A 120 26.61 13.46 15.27
CA GLU A 120 26.74 13.00 13.89
C GLU A 120 25.84 11.79 13.59
N ASP A 121 24.72 11.66 14.31
CA ASP A 121 23.76 10.58 14.14
C ASP A 121 22.35 11.10 13.85
N PHE A 122 21.59 10.28 13.14
CA PHE A 122 20.15 10.45 13.03
C PHE A 122 19.44 9.10 13.16
N CYS A 123 18.18 9.18 13.54
CA CYS A 123 17.28 8.03 13.60
C CYS A 123 16.16 8.17 12.58
N LEU A 124 15.65 7.02 12.12
CA LEU A 124 14.48 6.93 11.25
C LEU A 124 13.52 5.87 11.78
N ILE A 125 12.24 6.21 11.83
CA ILE A 125 11.18 5.29 12.23
C ILE A 125 10.29 5.02 11.01
N THR A 126 10.02 3.73 10.72
CA THR A 126 9.06 3.31 9.69
C THR A 126 7.73 2.90 10.33
N ASP A 127 6.60 3.09 9.62
CA ASP A 127 5.28 2.70 10.14
C ASP A 127 5.15 1.18 10.35
N ARG A 128 4.13 0.78 11.15
CA ARG A 128 3.94 -0.63 11.59
C ARG A 128 3.84 -1.62 10.45
N LEU A 129 3.20 -1.25 9.36
CA LEU A 129 3.02 -2.12 8.20
C LEU A 129 4.06 -1.83 7.10
N GLY A 130 4.90 -0.80 7.25
CA GLY A 130 5.79 -0.33 6.19
C GLY A 130 5.02 0.09 4.94
N SER A 131 3.85 0.66 5.13
CA SER A 131 2.97 1.10 4.05
C SER A 131 3.46 2.38 3.40
N LEU A 132 4.21 3.22 4.10
CA LEU A 132 5.03 4.25 3.49
C LEU A 132 6.42 3.70 3.20
N HIS A 133 6.75 3.55 1.92
CA HIS A 133 8.03 3.01 1.51
C HIS A 133 9.16 4.02 1.69
N VAL A 134 10.26 3.56 2.25
CA VAL A 134 11.52 4.28 2.39
C VAL A 134 12.64 3.41 1.84
N TYR A 135 13.56 4.02 1.14
CA TYR A 135 14.65 3.37 0.44
C TYR A 135 15.99 3.87 0.92
N MET A 136 16.99 3.01 0.92
CA MET A 136 18.37 3.38 1.22
C MET A 136 19.35 2.77 0.23
N ALA A 137 20.44 3.48 -0.01
CA ALA A 137 21.61 3.01 -0.74
C ALA A 137 22.87 3.70 -0.24
N THR A 138 24.04 3.12 -0.55
CA THR A 138 25.33 3.79 -0.40
C THR A 138 25.79 4.28 -1.76
N VAL A 139 26.06 5.57 -1.89
CA VAL A 139 26.53 6.23 -3.10
C VAL A 139 27.78 7.01 -2.76
N ASP A 140 28.90 6.72 -3.40
CA ASP A 140 30.19 7.39 -3.17
C ASP A 140 30.56 7.55 -1.68
N SER A 141 30.41 6.47 -0.92
CA SER A 141 30.61 6.40 0.54
C SER A 141 29.59 7.18 1.40
N CYS A 142 28.63 7.88 0.80
CA CYS A 142 27.53 8.52 1.51
C CYS A 142 26.31 7.58 1.61
N LEU A 143 25.66 7.60 2.76
CA LEU A 143 24.33 7.00 2.92
C LEU A 143 23.28 7.93 2.30
N VAL A 144 22.47 7.40 1.41
CA VAL A 144 21.30 8.07 0.84
C VAL A 144 20.05 7.37 1.34
N VAL A 145 19.15 8.11 1.98
CA VAL A 145 17.83 7.64 2.42
C VAL A 145 16.75 8.53 1.79
N SER A 146 15.77 7.92 1.14
CA SER A 146 14.70 8.68 0.48
C SER A 146 13.37 7.91 0.50
N THR A 147 12.28 8.67 0.43
CA THR A 147 10.95 8.09 0.16
C THR A 147 10.73 7.77 -1.34
N SER A 148 11.69 8.05 -2.22
CA SER A 148 11.64 7.75 -3.66
C SER A 148 12.79 6.85 -4.09
N SER A 149 12.51 5.62 -4.53
CA SER A 149 13.53 4.72 -5.11
C SER A 149 14.04 5.23 -6.45
N MET A 150 13.22 5.95 -7.22
CA MET A 150 13.60 6.54 -8.49
C MET A 150 14.67 7.61 -8.31
N VAL A 151 14.55 8.48 -7.30
CA VAL A 151 15.59 9.49 -6.98
C VAL A 151 16.88 8.83 -6.50
N VAL A 152 16.76 7.79 -5.65
CA VAL A 152 17.95 7.03 -5.21
C VAL A 152 18.64 6.35 -6.40
N ALA A 153 17.86 5.78 -7.34
CA ALA A 153 18.39 5.14 -8.54
C ALA A 153 19.09 6.16 -9.47
N ALA A 154 18.52 7.36 -9.64
CA ALA A 154 19.16 8.41 -10.43
C ALA A 154 20.50 8.87 -9.83
N LEU A 155 20.62 8.88 -8.49
CA LEU A 155 21.89 9.17 -7.80
C LEU A 155 22.89 8.03 -7.89
N ALA A 156 22.44 6.79 -7.69
CA ALA A 156 23.30 5.61 -7.57
C ALA A 156 23.69 4.98 -8.92
N LYS A 157 22.89 5.22 -9.98
CA LYS A 157 23.05 4.61 -11.32
C LYS A 157 23.24 3.08 -11.29
N PRO A 158 22.36 2.35 -10.60
CA PRO A 158 22.53 0.93 -10.36
C PRO A 158 22.16 0.10 -11.59
N ALA A 159 22.61 -1.15 -11.62
CA ALA A 159 22.06 -2.15 -12.52
C ALA A 159 20.64 -2.59 -12.09
N TRP A 160 19.89 -3.19 -13.00
CA TRP A 160 18.61 -3.82 -12.70
C TRP A 160 18.79 -5.03 -11.77
N ASP A 161 17.88 -5.21 -10.80
CA ASP A 161 17.79 -6.44 -10.00
C ASP A 161 16.94 -7.47 -10.77
N PRO A 162 17.51 -8.58 -11.27
CA PRO A 162 16.76 -9.55 -12.05
C PRO A 162 15.60 -10.18 -11.27
N VAL A 163 15.77 -10.42 -9.97
CA VAL A 163 14.73 -11.00 -9.11
C VAL A 163 13.61 -10.00 -8.88
N GLY A 164 13.93 -8.74 -8.56
CA GLY A 164 12.94 -7.67 -8.43
C GLY A 164 12.16 -7.45 -9.73
N CYS A 165 12.84 -7.49 -10.88
CA CYS A 165 12.19 -7.40 -12.19
C CYS A 165 11.28 -8.61 -12.46
N ARG A 166 11.71 -9.85 -12.11
CA ARG A 166 10.88 -11.07 -12.22
C ARG A 166 9.61 -10.95 -11.40
N GLU A 167 9.73 -10.54 -10.13
CA GLU A 167 8.59 -10.35 -9.23
C GLU A 167 7.64 -9.30 -9.79
N PHE A 168 8.14 -8.13 -10.18
CA PHE A 168 7.32 -7.07 -10.72
C PHE A 168 6.60 -7.47 -12.01
N LEU A 169 7.31 -8.05 -12.97
CA LEU A 169 6.73 -8.50 -14.24
C LEU A 169 5.69 -9.61 -14.05
N SER A 170 5.89 -10.50 -13.07
CA SER A 170 5.00 -11.63 -12.81
C SER A 170 3.75 -11.23 -12.02
N VAL A 171 3.88 -10.38 -10.98
CA VAL A 171 2.78 -10.10 -10.04
C VAL A 171 2.50 -8.61 -9.79
N GLY A 172 3.29 -7.71 -10.38
CA GLY A 172 3.07 -6.25 -10.31
C GLY A 172 3.54 -5.61 -9.02
N THR A 173 4.36 -6.30 -8.22
CA THR A 173 4.99 -5.74 -7.01
C THR A 173 6.27 -6.51 -6.68
N ILE A 174 7.08 -5.93 -5.77
CA ILE A 174 8.39 -6.45 -5.39
C ILE A 174 8.41 -6.67 -3.88
N TYR A 175 8.94 -7.81 -3.43
CA TYR A 175 8.86 -8.25 -2.05
C TYR A 175 10.15 -8.06 -1.26
N GLU A 176 10.08 -8.28 0.05
CA GLU A 176 11.17 -8.16 1.02
C GLU A 176 11.86 -6.79 0.92
N LYS A 177 13.17 -6.73 0.97
CA LYS A 177 13.95 -5.48 0.87
C LYS A 177 14.21 -5.04 -0.58
N ARG A 178 13.82 -5.84 -1.56
CA ARG A 178 14.17 -5.61 -2.96
C ARG A 178 13.46 -4.40 -3.55
N THR A 179 14.10 -3.86 -4.58
CA THR A 179 13.54 -2.90 -5.53
C THR A 179 13.77 -3.42 -6.95
N LEU A 180 13.49 -2.62 -7.96
CA LEU A 180 13.89 -2.91 -9.35
C LEU A 180 15.41 -2.82 -9.57
N PHE A 181 16.16 -2.34 -8.58
CA PHE A 181 17.57 -1.97 -8.73
C PHE A 181 18.45 -2.69 -7.73
N GLN A 182 19.64 -3.11 -8.16
CA GLN A 182 20.66 -3.67 -7.28
C GLN A 182 21.20 -2.60 -6.32
N GLY A 183 21.46 -2.99 -5.07
CA GLY A 183 22.04 -2.11 -4.05
C GLY A 183 21.10 -1.03 -3.50
N ILE A 184 19.85 -0.95 -3.97
CA ILE A 184 18.81 -0.10 -3.38
C ILE A 184 17.86 -0.98 -2.59
N GLU A 185 17.80 -0.77 -1.28
CA GLU A 185 16.97 -1.57 -0.37
C GLU A 185 15.78 -0.76 0.17
N LYS A 186 14.62 -1.40 0.25
CA LYS A 186 13.47 -0.93 1.04
C LYS A 186 13.70 -1.19 2.51
N LEU A 187 13.49 -0.18 3.34
CA LEU A 187 13.58 -0.35 4.80
C LEU A 187 12.42 -1.22 5.33
N PRO A 188 12.71 -2.14 6.25
CA PRO A 188 11.71 -2.97 6.93
C PRO A 188 10.65 -2.13 7.69
N PRO A 189 9.43 -2.70 7.91
CA PRO A 189 8.37 -2.08 8.70
C PRO A 189 8.69 -2.09 10.19
N ALA A 190 7.91 -1.30 10.94
CA ALA A 190 7.87 -1.32 12.40
C ALA A 190 9.26 -1.23 13.04
N SER A 191 10.16 -0.45 12.45
CA SER A 191 11.58 -0.43 12.86
C SER A 191 12.05 0.98 13.17
N LEU A 192 12.89 1.08 14.18
CA LEU A 192 13.71 2.25 14.50
C LEU A 192 15.13 1.95 14.02
N PHE A 193 15.61 2.77 13.09
CA PHE A 193 16.97 2.72 12.56
C PHE A 193 17.80 3.83 13.18
N ARG A 194 19.06 3.54 13.50
CA ARG A 194 20.07 4.54 13.87
C ARG A 194 21.19 4.52 12.85
N PHE A 195 21.48 5.67 12.29
CA PHE A 195 22.53 5.89 11.31
C PHE A 195 23.60 6.80 11.88
N GLN A 196 24.84 6.50 11.59
CA GLN A 196 26.00 7.28 12.00
C GLN A 196 27.15 7.03 11.03
N ASP A 197 27.93 8.05 10.71
CA ASP A 197 29.09 7.97 9.81
C ASP A 197 28.75 7.34 8.45
N GLY A 198 27.62 7.70 7.87
CA GLY A 198 27.17 7.15 6.60
C GLY A 198 26.77 5.66 6.61
N ARG A 199 26.48 5.08 7.79
CA ARG A 199 26.20 3.64 7.94
C ARG A 199 25.05 3.37 8.91
N LEU A 200 24.36 2.27 8.67
CA LEU A 200 23.40 1.72 9.63
C LEU A 200 24.16 1.13 10.83
N LYS A 201 23.94 1.66 12.03
CA LYS A 201 24.54 1.18 13.29
C LYS A 201 23.64 0.18 14.02
N SER A 202 22.33 0.43 14.04
CA SER A 202 21.38 -0.49 14.69
C SER A 202 20.00 -0.39 14.05
N GLN A 203 19.28 -1.50 14.15
CA GLN A 203 17.87 -1.61 13.80
C GLN A 203 17.15 -2.31 14.96
N THR A 204 16.09 -1.70 15.47
CA THR A 204 15.25 -2.26 16.52
C THR A 204 13.83 -2.34 16.01
N LYS A 205 13.23 -3.53 16.02
CA LYS A 205 11.83 -3.72 15.68
C LYS A 205 10.97 -3.40 16.90
N TYR A 206 9.99 -2.48 16.77
CA TYR A 206 9.13 -2.06 17.87
C TYR A 206 7.74 -2.68 17.85
N TRP A 207 7.36 -3.36 16.77
CA TRP A 207 6.07 -4.06 16.64
C TRP A 207 6.18 -5.24 15.68
N ASP A 208 5.44 -6.32 15.93
CA ASP A 208 5.20 -7.38 14.96
C ASP A 208 3.84 -8.06 15.18
N VAL A 209 3.42 -8.87 14.20
CA VAL A 209 2.12 -9.55 14.21
C VAL A 209 2.06 -10.59 15.33
N GLY A 210 3.15 -11.29 15.60
CA GLY A 210 3.23 -12.29 16.67
C GLY A 210 2.98 -11.67 18.05
N LEU A 211 3.70 -10.57 18.36
CA LEU A 211 3.52 -9.81 19.59
C LEU A 211 2.09 -9.26 19.71
N ALA A 212 1.55 -8.67 18.63
CA ALA A 212 0.20 -8.12 18.62
C ALA A 212 -0.89 -9.15 18.89
N MET A 213 -0.69 -10.41 18.49
CA MET A 213 -1.67 -11.48 18.72
C MET A 213 -1.64 -12.07 20.13
N TYR A 214 -0.49 -12.01 20.83
CA TYR A 214 -0.28 -12.74 22.09
C TYR A 214 -0.11 -11.85 23.30
N ASP A 215 0.44 -10.65 23.15
CA ASP A 215 0.69 -9.72 24.25
C ASP A 215 -0.49 -8.79 24.53
N VAL A 216 -1.39 -8.61 23.55
CA VAL A 216 -2.65 -7.89 23.76
C VAL A 216 -3.61 -8.77 24.54
N ALA A 217 -4.22 -8.23 25.58
CA ALA A 217 -5.23 -8.94 26.38
C ALA A 217 -6.24 -9.62 25.43
N PRO A 218 -6.53 -10.92 25.66
CA PRO A 218 -7.32 -11.70 24.73
C PRO A 218 -8.63 -10.99 24.40
N PHE A 219 -8.93 -10.88 23.10
CA PHE A 219 -10.18 -10.32 22.61
C PHE A 219 -11.34 -11.20 23.10
N ARG A 220 -12.05 -10.75 24.13
CA ARG A 220 -13.15 -11.50 24.74
C ARG A 220 -14.46 -11.39 23.94
N GLY A 221 -14.38 -11.24 22.61
CA GLY A 221 -15.56 -11.03 21.78
C GLY A 221 -16.16 -9.63 21.95
N ASP A 222 -15.36 -8.67 22.39
CA ASP A 222 -15.77 -7.33 22.76
C ASP A 222 -15.90 -6.43 21.52
N VAL A 223 -16.99 -6.65 20.79
CA VAL A 223 -17.37 -5.83 19.64
C VAL A 223 -17.53 -4.35 20.03
N PRO A 224 -18.11 -3.99 21.20
CA PRO A 224 -18.14 -2.60 21.66
C PRO A 224 -16.78 -1.91 21.66
N ARG A 225 -15.75 -2.53 22.22
CA ARG A 225 -14.41 -1.94 22.25
C ARG A 225 -13.81 -1.71 20.86
N LEU A 226 -14.05 -2.63 19.91
CA LEU A 226 -13.62 -2.42 18.53
C LEU A 226 -14.39 -1.26 17.88
N ALA A 227 -15.69 -1.13 18.17
CA ALA A 227 -16.50 -0.01 17.72
C ALA A 227 -15.96 1.33 18.29
N ASP A 228 -15.68 1.36 19.60
CA ASP A 228 -15.13 2.54 20.28
C ASP A 228 -13.74 2.91 19.72
N ALA A 229 -12.90 1.92 19.40
CA ALA A 229 -11.60 2.15 18.79
C ALA A 229 -11.73 2.77 17.38
N LEU A 230 -12.68 2.33 16.56
CA LEU A 230 -12.94 2.93 15.25
C LEU A 230 -13.54 4.32 15.37
N GLU A 231 -14.45 4.53 16.33
CA GLU A 231 -15.04 5.86 16.62
C GLU A 231 -13.98 6.86 17.07
N GLU A 232 -13.03 6.44 17.92
CA GLU A 232 -11.89 7.27 18.33
C GLU A 232 -11.05 7.71 17.13
N VAL A 233 -10.77 6.80 16.20
CA VAL A 233 -10.01 7.11 14.98
C VAL A 233 -10.74 8.13 14.12
N VAL A 234 -12.01 7.91 13.79
CA VAL A 234 -12.77 8.84 12.93
C VAL A 234 -13.01 10.18 13.63
N THR A 235 -13.16 10.19 14.96
CA THR A 235 -13.25 11.41 15.77
C THR A 235 -11.96 12.21 15.71
N THR A 236 -10.81 11.53 15.84
CA THR A 236 -9.48 12.16 15.72
C THR A 236 -9.30 12.76 14.33
N ILE A 237 -9.68 12.06 13.27
CA ILE A 237 -9.61 12.58 11.92
C ILE A 237 -10.52 13.80 11.75
N GLY A 238 -11.78 13.72 12.18
CA GLY A 238 -12.75 14.83 12.08
C GLY A 238 -12.45 16.03 12.98
N ARG A 239 -11.50 15.94 13.92
CA ARG A 239 -10.96 17.09 14.68
C ARG A 239 -9.81 17.77 13.95
N ASN A 240 -9.02 17.05 13.18
CA ASN A 240 -7.80 17.54 12.54
C ASN A 240 -8.02 18.00 11.09
N PHE A 241 -9.14 17.63 10.48
CA PHE A 241 -9.44 17.94 9.07
C PHE A 241 -10.84 18.53 8.96
N ASN A 242 -10.97 19.59 8.15
CA ASN A 242 -12.23 20.33 8.00
C ASN A 242 -13.18 19.68 6.97
N ARG A 243 -12.61 19.04 5.95
CA ARG A 243 -13.35 18.46 4.82
C ARG A 243 -12.91 17.01 4.54
N PRO A 244 -13.12 16.09 5.50
CA PRO A 244 -12.79 14.69 5.30
C PRO A 244 -13.80 14.02 4.36
N VAL A 245 -13.31 13.13 3.48
CA VAL A 245 -14.14 12.29 2.61
C VAL A 245 -13.83 10.82 2.84
N MET A 246 -14.84 9.96 2.76
CA MET A 246 -14.68 8.52 2.90
C MET A 246 -15.20 7.75 1.70
N ASP A 247 -14.52 6.68 1.32
CA ASP A 247 -14.99 5.74 0.31
C ASP A 247 -16.19 4.96 0.85
N LEU A 248 -17.31 4.99 0.14
CA LEU A 248 -18.50 4.22 0.43
C LEU A 248 -18.75 3.20 -0.67
N THR A 249 -18.66 1.91 -0.34
CA THR A 249 -18.92 0.80 -1.26
C THR A 249 -20.00 -0.11 -0.71
N GLY A 250 -20.39 -1.11 -1.48
CA GLY A 250 -21.32 -2.15 -1.01
C GLY A 250 -20.73 -3.15 -0.02
N GLY A 251 -19.45 -3.02 0.34
CA GLY A 251 -18.70 -3.96 1.17
C GLY A 251 -18.90 -3.79 2.69
N PHE A 252 -18.25 -4.66 3.46
CA PHE A 252 -18.28 -4.63 4.92
C PHE A 252 -17.44 -3.50 5.52
N ASP A 253 -16.26 -3.24 4.96
CA ASP A 253 -15.26 -2.40 5.59
C ASP A 253 -15.66 -0.92 5.56
N SER A 254 -16.11 -0.43 4.41
CA SER A 254 -16.63 0.93 4.29
C SER A 254 -17.88 1.16 5.15
N ARG A 255 -18.72 0.13 5.34
CA ARG A 255 -19.87 0.22 6.25
C ARG A 255 -19.46 0.29 7.71
N ALA A 256 -18.46 -0.48 8.13
CA ALA A 256 -17.98 -0.39 9.51
C ALA A 256 -17.39 1.01 9.79
N ILE A 257 -16.67 1.60 8.83
CA ILE A 257 -16.19 2.97 8.95
C ILE A 257 -17.36 3.96 8.97
N LEU A 258 -18.34 3.81 8.07
CA LEU A 258 -19.54 4.67 8.05
C LEU A 258 -20.30 4.59 9.38
N GLY A 259 -20.49 3.39 9.93
CA GLY A 259 -21.14 3.23 11.23
C GLY A 259 -20.40 3.94 12.35
N ALA A 260 -19.06 3.89 12.35
CA ALA A 260 -18.25 4.64 13.30
C ALA A 260 -18.35 6.17 13.09
N VAL A 261 -18.41 6.64 11.84
CA VAL A 261 -18.62 8.05 11.48
C VAL A 261 -19.98 8.55 11.99
N LEU A 262 -21.06 7.81 11.69
CA LEU A 262 -22.41 8.16 12.15
C LEU A 262 -22.47 8.24 13.68
N ARG A 263 -21.86 7.29 14.39
CA ARG A 263 -21.83 7.27 15.85
C ARG A 263 -20.99 8.41 16.46
N SER A 264 -19.90 8.80 15.79
CA SER A 264 -19.04 9.90 16.25
C SER A 264 -19.68 11.30 16.16
N GLY A 265 -20.77 11.44 15.42
CA GLY A 265 -21.40 12.71 15.13
C GLY A 265 -20.54 13.67 14.29
N LYS A 266 -19.44 13.20 13.70
CA LYS A 266 -18.57 14.01 12.84
C LYS A 266 -19.10 14.02 11.41
N SER A 267 -18.94 15.15 10.74
CA SER A 267 -19.32 15.30 9.33
C SER A 267 -18.23 14.79 8.41
N PHE A 268 -18.60 13.86 7.51
CA PHE A 268 -17.77 13.34 6.46
C PHE A 268 -18.58 13.32 5.17
N GLU A 269 -17.97 13.77 4.08
CA GLU A 269 -18.52 13.52 2.75
C GLU A 269 -18.30 12.05 2.36
N THR A 270 -19.14 11.53 1.48
CA THR A 270 -18.99 10.16 0.97
C THR A 270 -18.75 10.15 -0.53
N VAL A 271 -17.94 9.20 -0.99
CA VAL A 271 -17.61 9.06 -2.41
C VAL A 271 -17.71 7.60 -2.84
N VAL A 272 -18.19 7.37 -4.06
CA VAL A 272 -18.17 6.06 -4.73
C VAL A 272 -17.59 6.20 -6.13
N ASN A 273 -16.75 5.24 -6.53
CA ASN A 273 -16.12 5.24 -7.84
C ASN A 273 -16.82 4.28 -8.79
N GLY A 274 -17.12 4.74 -10.01
CA GLY A 274 -17.63 3.90 -11.09
C GLY A 274 -18.97 4.35 -11.68
N VAL A 275 -19.39 3.63 -12.72
CA VAL A 275 -20.65 3.88 -13.43
C VAL A 275 -21.87 3.34 -12.67
N ASP A 276 -23.04 3.86 -12.97
CA ASP A 276 -24.30 3.55 -12.28
C ASP A 276 -24.64 2.05 -12.23
N ALA A 277 -24.25 1.30 -13.24
CA ALA A 277 -24.53 -0.15 -13.31
C ALA A 277 -23.69 -0.99 -12.34
N LEU A 278 -22.66 -0.43 -11.72
CA LEU A 278 -21.81 -1.20 -10.79
C LEU A 278 -22.54 -1.49 -9.48
N PRO A 279 -22.50 -2.75 -8.99
CA PRO A 279 -23.15 -3.12 -7.74
C PRO A 279 -22.74 -2.27 -6.52
N ASP A 280 -21.46 -1.89 -6.43
CA ASP A 280 -20.98 -1.01 -5.36
C ASP A 280 -21.63 0.38 -5.41
N VAL A 281 -21.82 0.94 -6.61
CA VAL A 281 -22.48 2.25 -6.81
C VAL A 281 -23.96 2.18 -6.42
N LEU A 282 -24.66 1.13 -6.84
CA LEU A 282 -26.07 0.93 -6.51
C LEU A 282 -26.29 0.82 -4.99
N VAL A 283 -25.44 0.05 -4.31
CA VAL A 283 -25.54 -0.12 -2.86
C VAL A 283 -25.15 1.16 -2.13
N ALA A 284 -24.11 1.86 -2.56
CA ALA A 284 -23.68 3.14 -1.98
C ALA A 284 -24.81 4.19 -2.10
N LYS A 285 -25.46 4.30 -3.26
CA LYS A 285 -26.63 5.19 -3.46
C LYS A 285 -27.78 4.84 -2.52
N ARG A 286 -28.07 3.55 -2.33
CA ARG A 286 -29.11 3.09 -1.39
C ARG A 286 -28.78 3.48 0.04
N ILE A 287 -27.51 3.27 0.49
CA ILE A 287 -27.08 3.67 1.83
C ILE A 287 -27.19 5.19 1.98
N ALA A 288 -26.73 5.95 1.00
CA ALA A 288 -26.77 7.40 1.05
C ALA A 288 -28.20 7.94 1.16
N ALA A 289 -29.14 7.37 0.40
CA ALA A 289 -30.56 7.75 0.47
C ALA A 289 -31.17 7.44 1.84
N GLU A 290 -30.87 6.26 2.42
CA GLU A 290 -31.42 5.84 3.72
C GLU A 290 -30.90 6.68 4.90
N PHE A 291 -29.65 7.15 4.82
CA PHE A 291 -29.01 7.92 5.89
C PHE A 291 -28.90 9.42 5.60
N GLY A 292 -29.45 9.91 4.49
CA GLY A 292 -29.38 11.32 4.11
C GLY A 292 -27.95 11.82 3.87
N LEU A 293 -27.07 10.96 3.34
CA LEU A 293 -25.66 11.29 3.13
C LEU A 293 -25.46 12.02 1.80
N ASN A 294 -24.54 12.97 1.77
CA ASN A 294 -24.05 13.55 0.54
C ASN A 294 -23.07 12.57 -0.13
N LEU A 295 -23.53 11.89 -1.18
CA LEU A 295 -22.74 10.91 -1.94
C LEU A 295 -22.32 11.47 -3.29
N ARG A 296 -21.01 11.54 -3.51
CA ARG A 296 -20.44 11.92 -4.81
C ARG A 296 -20.03 10.68 -5.59
N GLN A 297 -20.49 10.61 -6.81
CA GLN A 297 -20.07 9.57 -7.75
C GLN A 297 -18.90 10.08 -8.60
N GLN A 298 -17.81 9.34 -8.61
CA GLN A 298 -16.62 9.64 -9.39
C GLN A 298 -16.53 8.75 -10.63
N LEU A 299 -16.54 9.38 -11.80
CA LEU A 299 -16.25 8.73 -13.07
C LEU A 299 -14.79 9.00 -13.44
N SER A 300 -14.15 8.07 -14.14
CA SER A 300 -12.80 8.32 -14.66
C SER A 300 -12.83 9.40 -15.72
N SER A 301 -11.88 10.35 -15.69
CA SER A 301 -11.69 11.35 -16.72
C SER A 301 -10.79 10.85 -17.85
N LEU A 302 -10.27 9.62 -17.74
CA LEU A 302 -9.36 9.01 -18.70
C LEU A 302 -10.14 8.32 -19.83
N ASP A 303 -10.79 9.12 -20.67
CA ASP A 303 -11.72 8.70 -21.73
C ASP A 303 -11.06 8.56 -23.12
N THR A 304 -9.84 9.08 -23.29
CA THR A 304 -9.10 9.00 -24.53
C THR A 304 -7.72 8.35 -24.34
N PRO A 305 -7.17 7.68 -25.37
CA PRO A 305 -5.82 7.13 -25.30
C PRO A 305 -4.76 8.16 -24.90
N ARG A 306 -4.85 9.39 -25.38
CA ARG A 306 -3.91 10.45 -25.04
C ARG A 306 -3.95 10.82 -23.55
N ARG A 307 -5.15 10.95 -22.97
CA ARG A 307 -5.29 11.21 -21.53
C ARG A 307 -4.77 10.05 -20.68
N VAL A 308 -5.05 8.81 -21.09
CA VAL A 308 -4.50 7.61 -20.41
C VAL A 308 -2.98 7.63 -20.44
N TRP A 309 -2.37 7.98 -21.58
CA TRP A 309 -0.93 8.07 -21.75
C TRP A 309 -0.28 9.14 -20.86
N GLU A 310 -0.79 10.37 -20.91
CA GLU A 310 -0.27 11.46 -20.07
C GLU A 310 -0.40 11.13 -18.58
N ALA A 311 -1.55 10.59 -18.16
CA ALA A 311 -1.74 10.16 -16.78
C ALA A 311 -0.82 8.98 -16.38
N ALA A 312 -0.46 8.10 -17.30
CA ALA A 312 0.50 7.02 -17.03
C ALA A 312 1.93 7.57 -16.81
N LYS A 313 2.35 8.57 -17.61
CA LYS A 313 3.63 9.26 -17.40
C LYS A 313 3.67 9.99 -16.05
N ASP A 314 2.57 10.66 -15.67
CA ASP A 314 2.45 11.33 -14.37
C ASP A 314 2.46 10.32 -13.21
N ALA A 315 1.76 9.18 -13.35
CA ALA A 315 1.70 8.11 -12.36
C ALA A 315 3.09 7.57 -11.96
N LEU A 316 4.05 7.60 -12.88
CA LEU A 316 5.42 7.14 -12.60
C LEU A 316 6.08 7.92 -11.45
N ALA A 317 5.88 9.24 -11.38
CA ALA A 317 6.45 10.11 -10.34
C ALA A 317 5.99 9.74 -8.92
N PHE A 318 4.82 9.08 -8.79
CA PHE A 318 4.26 8.64 -7.51
C PHE A 318 4.58 7.19 -7.20
N THR A 319 4.66 6.33 -8.24
CA THR A 319 4.88 4.89 -8.06
C THR A 319 6.35 4.49 -8.07
N ASP A 320 7.27 5.37 -8.42
CA ASP A 320 8.70 5.04 -8.63
C ASP A 320 8.92 3.85 -9.59
N GLY A 321 7.97 3.55 -10.48
CA GLY A 321 7.99 2.37 -11.33
C GLY A 321 7.75 1.04 -10.62
N GLU A 322 7.49 1.02 -9.31
CA GLU A 322 7.23 -0.20 -8.53
C GLU A 322 5.73 -0.59 -8.47
N TYR A 323 4.91 0.07 -9.24
CA TYR A 323 3.51 -0.29 -9.46
C TYR A 323 3.10 0.07 -10.89
N GLU A 324 2.23 -0.74 -11.50
CA GLU A 324 1.81 -0.59 -12.89
C GLU A 324 1.17 0.77 -13.16
N VAL A 325 1.78 1.58 -14.04
CA VAL A 325 1.34 2.96 -14.30
C VAL A 325 -0.05 3.03 -14.94
N LEU A 326 -0.43 2.05 -15.78
CA LEU A 326 -1.76 1.99 -16.42
C LEU A 326 -2.88 1.61 -15.45
N PHE A 327 -2.53 1.08 -14.28
CA PHE A 327 -3.49 0.87 -13.20
C PHE A 327 -3.54 2.10 -12.27
N TYR A 328 -2.35 2.58 -11.85
CA TYR A 328 -2.27 3.68 -10.90
C TYR A 328 -2.75 5.01 -11.48
N ASN A 329 -2.66 5.23 -12.79
CA ASN A 329 -3.15 6.47 -13.42
C ASN A 329 -4.63 6.74 -13.11
N ARG A 330 -5.48 5.69 -13.00
CA ARG A 330 -6.89 5.82 -12.61
C ARG A 330 -7.05 6.21 -11.14
N VAL A 331 -6.22 5.63 -10.28
CA VAL A 331 -6.18 5.99 -8.85
C VAL A 331 -5.74 7.45 -8.70
N LEU A 332 -4.69 7.83 -9.42
CA LEU A 332 -4.16 9.21 -9.42
C LEU A 332 -5.20 10.22 -9.92
N ASP A 333 -5.93 9.91 -11.00
CA ASP A 333 -6.99 10.75 -11.56
C ASP A 333 -8.08 11.04 -10.51
N VAL A 334 -8.60 10.01 -9.85
CA VAL A 334 -9.63 10.16 -8.81
C VAL A 334 -9.09 10.95 -7.62
N HIS A 335 -7.92 10.56 -7.08
CA HIS A 335 -7.36 11.22 -5.90
C HIS A 335 -6.94 12.66 -6.16
N SER A 336 -6.46 13.00 -7.36
CA SER A 336 -6.11 14.39 -7.71
C SER A 336 -7.34 15.29 -7.74
N ARG A 337 -8.48 14.81 -8.22
CA ARG A 337 -9.74 15.57 -8.21
C ARG A 337 -10.31 15.72 -6.80
N LEU A 338 -10.31 14.64 -6.02
CA LEU A 338 -10.76 14.70 -4.63
C LEU A 338 -9.90 15.64 -3.78
N ALA A 339 -8.60 15.62 -3.97
CA ALA A 339 -7.66 16.48 -3.25
C ALA A 339 -7.84 17.98 -3.53
N GLY A 340 -8.48 18.36 -4.64
CA GLY A 340 -8.87 19.76 -4.94
C GLY A 340 -10.05 20.24 -4.10
N GLU A 341 -10.82 19.32 -3.52
CA GLU A 341 -12.04 19.65 -2.78
C GLU A 341 -11.98 19.25 -1.29
N PHE A 342 -11.23 18.21 -0.96
CA PHE A 342 -11.14 17.63 0.37
C PHE A 342 -9.71 17.68 0.90
N ASP A 343 -9.54 17.51 2.20
CA ASP A 343 -8.23 17.59 2.86
C ASP A 343 -7.70 16.24 3.34
N ILE A 344 -8.56 15.21 3.44
CA ILE A 344 -8.16 13.82 3.73
C ILE A 344 -9.17 12.81 3.16
N SER A 345 -8.66 11.66 2.70
CA SER A 345 -9.47 10.50 2.29
C SER A 345 -9.34 9.33 3.26
N LEU A 346 -10.48 8.70 3.56
CA LEU A 346 -10.57 7.47 4.34
C LEU A 346 -11.03 6.32 3.45
N ASN A 347 -10.38 5.16 3.60
CA ASN A 347 -10.76 3.93 2.90
C ASN A 347 -10.80 2.73 3.84
N GLY A 348 -11.36 1.61 3.36
CA GLY A 348 -11.53 0.37 4.12
C GLY A 348 -10.33 -0.59 4.08
N SER A 349 -9.17 -0.17 3.58
CA SER A 349 -7.99 -1.04 3.49
C SER A 349 -7.64 -1.66 4.85
N ASN A 350 -7.15 -2.91 4.84
CA ASN A 350 -6.83 -3.70 6.02
C ASN A 350 -8.05 -4.21 6.85
N GLY A 351 -9.28 -3.84 6.49
CA GLY A 351 -10.48 -4.38 7.17
C GLY A 351 -10.63 -5.89 7.02
N GLU A 352 -9.96 -6.49 6.05
CA GLU A 352 -9.94 -7.92 5.79
C GLU A 352 -9.40 -8.75 6.97
N ILE A 353 -8.53 -8.21 7.81
CA ILE A 353 -8.01 -8.92 9.00
C ILE A 353 -9.13 -9.25 9.98
N ALA A 354 -10.19 -8.44 10.05
CA ALA A 354 -11.36 -8.71 10.87
C ALA A 354 -12.26 -9.83 10.33
N LYS A 355 -12.01 -10.28 9.10
CA LYS A 355 -12.82 -11.28 8.37
C LYS A 355 -12.14 -12.64 8.19
N GLY A 356 -10.87 -12.78 8.55
CA GLY A 356 -10.09 -13.97 8.25
C GLY A 356 -9.84 -14.15 6.75
N TYR A 357 -9.23 -13.13 6.14
CA TYR A 357 -8.98 -13.09 4.69
C TYR A 357 -8.02 -14.20 4.26
N TRP A 358 -8.33 -14.87 3.14
CA TRP A 358 -7.64 -16.03 2.60
C TRP A 358 -7.73 -17.32 3.43
N TRP A 359 -8.43 -17.31 4.57
CA TRP A 359 -8.52 -18.51 5.43
C TRP A 359 -9.24 -19.69 4.78
N GLU A 360 -9.95 -19.49 3.67
CA GLU A 360 -10.47 -20.57 2.84
C GLU A 360 -9.37 -21.52 2.32
N LEU A 361 -8.13 -21.03 2.20
CA LEU A 361 -6.96 -21.86 1.83
C LEU A 361 -6.56 -22.83 2.94
N LEU A 362 -6.98 -22.57 4.17
CA LEU A 362 -6.69 -23.40 5.34
C LEU A 362 -7.74 -24.48 5.58
N PHE A 363 -8.87 -24.44 4.86
CA PHE A 363 -9.94 -25.43 5.07
C PHE A 363 -9.46 -26.87 4.77
N PRO A 364 -9.87 -27.89 5.62
CA PRO A 364 -10.73 -27.79 6.80
C PRO A 364 -10.03 -27.45 8.14
N PHE A 365 -8.73 -27.21 8.13
CA PHE A 365 -7.86 -27.11 9.31
C PHE A 365 -7.71 -25.66 9.86
N ILE A 366 -8.71 -24.82 9.67
CA ILE A 366 -8.67 -23.39 10.09
C ILE A 366 -8.43 -23.29 11.61
N GLY A 367 -7.37 -22.58 12.00
CA GLY A 367 -7.00 -22.35 13.40
C GLY A 367 -6.14 -23.46 14.02
N TRP A 368 -5.75 -24.49 13.27
CA TRP A 368 -4.91 -25.56 13.77
C TRP A 368 -3.42 -25.16 13.77
N LYS A 369 -2.66 -25.71 14.70
CA LYS A 369 -1.20 -25.65 14.67
C LYS A 369 -0.69 -26.63 13.62
N GLY A 370 0.33 -26.23 12.86
CA GLY A 370 0.76 -26.97 11.68
C GLY A 370 -0.19 -26.74 10.48
N HIS A 371 -0.25 -27.66 9.54
CA HIS A 371 -1.13 -27.63 8.36
C HIS A 371 -1.08 -26.30 7.59
N PHE A 372 0.11 -25.73 7.42
CA PHE A 372 0.35 -24.55 6.59
C PHE A 372 1.28 -24.94 5.43
N ASN A 373 0.82 -24.71 4.22
CA ASN A 373 1.55 -25.05 3.01
C ASN A 373 1.90 -23.77 2.24
N ASP A 374 3.16 -23.35 2.38
CA ASP A 374 3.70 -22.13 1.77
C ASP A 374 3.49 -22.13 0.24
N ARG A 375 3.80 -23.26 -0.44
CA ARG A 375 3.67 -23.38 -1.90
C ARG A 375 2.22 -23.26 -2.36
N ARG A 376 1.26 -23.84 -1.62
CA ARG A 376 -0.18 -23.70 -1.94
C ARG A 376 -0.63 -22.25 -1.83
N VAL A 377 -0.19 -21.54 -0.79
CA VAL A 377 -0.50 -20.11 -0.61
C VAL A 377 0.16 -19.29 -1.72
N ALA A 378 1.42 -19.57 -2.03
CA ALA A 378 2.18 -18.94 -3.11
C ALA A 378 1.47 -19.09 -4.47
N ALA A 379 1.13 -20.30 -4.86
CA ALA A 379 0.44 -20.57 -6.13
C ALA A 379 -0.94 -19.90 -6.21
N ALA A 380 -1.69 -19.89 -5.10
CA ALA A 380 -3.04 -19.36 -5.09
C ALA A 380 -3.12 -17.83 -5.01
N ARG A 381 -2.11 -17.15 -4.45
CA ARG A 381 -2.21 -15.71 -4.10
C ARG A 381 -1.09 -14.84 -4.65
N PHE A 382 0.03 -15.43 -5.06
CA PHE A 382 1.18 -14.69 -5.58
C PHE A 382 1.54 -15.08 -7.01
N ALA A 383 1.57 -16.36 -7.34
CA ALA A 383 1.97 -16.86 -8.66
C ALA A 383 0.80 -17.18 -9.62
N PHE A 384 -0.41 -16.69 -9.33
CA PHE A 384 -1.63 -17.07 -10.09
C PHE A 384 -1.66 -16.59 -11.54
N GLU A 385 -0.93 -15.52 -11.88
CA GLU A 385 -0.81 -15.05 -13.28
C GLU A 385 0.20 -15.86 -14.09
N GLY A 386 0.99 -16.70 -13.43
CA GLY A 386 2.06 -17.47 -14.03
C GLY A 386 3.26 -16.62 -14.43
N GLU A 387 4.35 -17.29 -14.76
CA GLU A 387 5.58 -16.67 -15.26
C GLU A 387 5.50 -16.43 -16.76
N MET A 388 6.13 -15.36 -17.24
CA MET A 388 6.37 -15.13 -18.66
C MET A 388 7.66 -15.89 -19.05
N SER A 389 7.50 -17.17 -19.32
CA SER A 389 8.64 -18.04 -19.66
C SER A 389 9.47 -17.45 -20.81
N GLY A 390 10.77 -17.33 -20.56
CA GLY A 390 11.73 -16.86 -21.55
C GLY A 390 11.68 -15.36 -21.88
N LEU A 391 10.83 -14.55 -21.22
CA LEU A 391 10.80 -13.10 -21.46
C LEU A 391 12.07 -12.43 -20.93
N LEU A 392 12.46 -12.73 -19.69
CA LEU A 392 13.68 -12.17 -19.09
C LEU A 392 14.93 -12.85 -19.65
N ALA A 393 15.96 -12.06 -19.89
CA ALA A 393 17.27 -12.55 -20.32
C ALA A 393 17.96 -13.39 -19.22
N HIS A 394 17.72 -13.03 -17.95
CA HIS A 394 18.21 -13.80 -16.80
C HIS A 394 17.44 -15.11 -16.64
N ARG A 395 18.14 -16.20 -16.39
CA ARG A 395 17.56 -17.53 -16.11
C ARG A 395 17.45 -17.73 -14.61
N PHE A 396 16.36 -18.36 -14.18
CA PHE A 396 16.10 -18.71 -12.78
C PHE A 396 16.03 -20.23 -12.66
N ASP A 397 16.57 -20.75 -11.55
CA ASP A 397 16.63 -22.19 -11.28
C ASP A 397 15.33 -22.71 -10.62
N ASP A 398 14.54 -21.80 -9.99
CA ASP A 398 13.28 -22.11 -9.34
C ASP A 398 12.06 -21.71 -10.18
N ASP A 399 10.93 -22.38 -9.95
CA ASP A 399 9.65 -21.91 -10.50
C ASP A 399 9.07 -20.77 -9.63
N LEU A 400 8.13 -20.01 -10.17
CA LEU A 400 7.53 -18.86 -9.48
C LEU A 400 6.80 -19.24 -8.17
N PRO A 401 6.01 -20.35 -8.09
CA PRO A 401 5.46 -20.83 -6.83
C PRO A 401 6.51 -21.18 -5.77
N ASP A 402 7.64 -21.76 -6.11
CA ASP A 402 8.72 -22.08 -5.17
C ASP A 402 9.43 -20.80 -4.69
N HIS A 403 9.68 -19.85 -5.58
CA HIS A 403 10.21 -18.56 -5.23
C HIS A 403 9.34 -17.86 -4.15
N PHE A 404 8.04 -17.73 -4.40
CA PHE A 404 7.13 -17.11 -3.43
C PHE A 404 6.90 -17.95 -2.18
N ALA A 405 6.97 -19.29 -2.26
CA ALA A 405 6.93 -20.14 -1.07
C ALA A 405 8.11 -19.86 -0.14
N GLY A 406 9.31 -19.65 -0.69
CA GLY A 406 10.48 -19.22 0.08
C GLY A 406 10.28 -17.86 0.79
N ILE A 407 9.68 -16.88 0.11
CA ILE A 407 9.34 -15.58 0.70
C ILE A 407 8.33 -15.73 1.84
N ILE A 408 7.26 -16.52 1.63
CA ILE A 408 6.24 -16.81 2.65
C ILE A 408 6.84 -17.51 3.86
N HIS A 409 7.71 -18.48 3.63
CA HIS A 409 8.41 -19.20 4.69
C HIS A 409 9.24 -18.25 5.56
N ARG A 410 10.06 -17.40 4.94
CA ARG A 410 10.86 -16.39 5.66
C ARG A 410 9.99 -15.38 6.41
N ALA A 411 8.89 -14.93 5.82
CA ALA A 411 7.96 -14.02 6.47
C ALA A 411 7.35 -14.62 7.75
N ASN A 412 7.12 -15.94 7.77
CA ASN A 412 6.57 -16.66 8.91
C ASN A 412 7.62 -17.19 9.91
N ALA A 413 8.90 -16.86 9.74
CA ALA A 413 9.93 -17.22 10.70
C ALA A 413 9.59 -16.66 12.09
N GLY A 414 9.66 -17.51 13.12
CA GLY A 414 9.24 -17.18 14.48
C GLY A 414 7.75 -17.48 14.79
N LEU A 415 6.95 -17.83 13.78
CA LEU A 415 5.53 -18.17 13.97
C LEU A 415 5.25 -19.69 13.92
N GLU A 416 6.27 -20.53 14.07
CA GLU A 416 6.14 -22.01 13.93
C GLU A 416 5.15 -22.61 14.93
N ARG A 417 5.12 -22.04 16.15
CA ARG A 417 4.24 -22.50 17.24
C ARG A 417 2.83 -21.95 17.20
N HIS A 418 2.58 -21.01 16.27
CA HIS A 418 1.31 -20.31 16.16
C HIS A 418 0.30 -21.06 15.27
N PRO A 419 -1.01 -20.79 15.41
CA PRO A 419 -2.02 -21.34 14.51
C PRO A 419 -1.76 -20.95 13.05
N ASN A 420 -2.20 -21.78 12.11
CA ASN A 420 -2.07 -21.49 10.68
C ASN A 420 -2.78 -20.19 10.24
N THR A 421 -3.82 -19.77 10.96
CA THR A 421 -4.49 -18.48 10.76
C THR A 421 -3.57 -17.30 11.07
N ALA A 422 -2.75 -17.39 12.13
CA ALA A 422 -1.77 -16.36 12.47
C ALA A 422 -0.70 -16.21 11.37
N LYS A 423 -0.22 -17.35 10.84
CA LYS A 423 0.73 -17.37 9.73
C LYS A 423 0.16 -16.71 8.48
N LEU A 424 -1.12 -16.99 8.17
CA LEU A 424 -1.76 -16.40 6.98
C LEU A 424 -2.07 -14.92 7.18
N ASP A 425 -2.45 -14.50 8.38
CA ASP A 425 -2.60 -13.08 8.72
C ASP A 425 -1.26 -12.32 8.59
N ASN A 426 -0.17 -12.94 9.04
CA ASN A 426 1.17 -12.37 8.88
C ASN A 426 1.54 -12.23 7.40
N VAL A 427 1.32 -13.25 6.57
CA VAL A 427 1.51 -13.19 5.12
C VAL A 427 0.67 -12.07 4.50
N TYR A 428 -0.58 -11.92 4.92
CA TYR A 428 -1.44 -10.85 4.46
C TYR A 428 -0.88 -9.46 4.80
N LEU A 429 -0.48 -9.24 6.05
CA LEU A 429 0.01 -7.94 6.52
C LEU A 429 1.40 -7.58 5.97
N THR A 430 2.33 -8.54 5.96
CA THR A 430 3.73 -8.28 5.60
C THR A 430 4.00 -8.36 4.10
N LEU A 431 3.25 -9.15 3.35
CA LEU A 431 3.47 -9.30 1.92
C LEU A 431 2.41 -8.57 1.09
N ARG A 432 1.11 -8.78 1.37
CA ARG A 432 0.08 -8.10 0.59
C ARG A 432 -0.10 -6.64 1.01
N MET A 433 -0.34 -6.37 2.30
CA MET A 433 -0.60 -5.00 2.75
C MET A 433 0.65 -4.13 2.65
N GLN A 434 1.79 -4.62 3.07
CA GLN A 434 3.03 -3.87 3.02
C GLN A 434 3.50 -3.62 1.58
N ARG A 435 3.47 -4.62 0.71
CA ARG A 435 4.11 -4.53 -0.62
C ARG A 435 3.13 -4.10 -1.70
N TRP A 436 2.02 -4.79 -1.87
CA TRP A 436 1.08 -4.44 -2.93
C TRP A 436 0.20 -3.24 -2.54
N GLN A 437 -0.56 -3.34 -1.46
CA GLN A 437 -1.41 -2.25 -0.99
C GLN A 437 -0.60 -1.06 -0.48
N GLY A 438 0.51 -1.33 0.20
CA GLY A 438 1.43 -0.30 0.69
C GLY A 438 2.05 0.51 -0.44
N ARG A 439 2.34 -0.09 -1.62
CA ARG A 439 2.82 0.69 -2.77
C ARG A 439 1.77 1.70 -3.25
N ILE A 440 0.50 1.29 -3.32
CA ILE A 440 -0.61 2.20 -3.65
C ILE A 440 -0.73 3.29 -2.59
N ALA A 441 -0.75 2.92 -1.31
CA ALA A 441 -0.89 3.85 -0.19
C ALA A 441 0.29 4.84 -0.12
N SER A 442 1.52 4.37 -0.31
CA SER A 442 2.73 5.19 -0.39
C SER A 442 2.64 6.20 -1.54
N ALA A 443 2.25 5.76 -2.74
CA ALA A 443 2.08 6.62 -3.90
C ALA A 443 0.97 7.67 -3.67
N THR A 444 -0.19 7.25 -3.15
CA THR A 444 -1.31 8.15 -2.89
C THR A 444 -1.00 9.16 -1.79
N SER A 445 -0.21 8.76 -0.77
CA SER A 445 0.23 9.68 0.29
C SER A 445 1.14 10.81 -0.19
N ARG A 446 1.75 10.67 -1.37
CA ARG A 446 2.51 11.75 -2.05
C ARG A 446 1.58 12.73 -2.77
N VAL A 447 0.37 12.30 -3.13
CA VAL A 447 -0.65 13.17 -3.73
C VAL A 447 -1.27 14.05 -2.67
N TRP A 448 -1.88 13.44 -1.64
CA TRP A 448 -2.57 14.13 -0.55
C TRP A 448 -2.70 13.26 0.71
N SER A 449 -3.44 13.72 1.73
CA SER A 449 -3.62 12.94 2.96
C SER A 449 -4.61 11.81 2.75
N CYS A 450 -4.18 10.57 3.07
CA CYS A 450 -4.99 9.37 3.00
C CYS A 450 -4.69 8.47 4.20
N THR A 451 -5.72 7.81 4.73
CA THR A 451 -5.57 6.85 5.84
C THR A 451 -6.66 5.79 5.78
N SER A 452 -6.44 4.67 6.50
CA SER A 452 -7.48 3.70 6.79
C SER A 452 -7.60 3.50 8.30
N PRO A 453 -8.80 3.62 8.89
CA PRO A 453 -9.01 3.36 10.31
C PRO A 453 -8.55 1.96 10.76
N PHE A 454 -8.64 0.96 9.89
CA PHE A 454 -8.20 -0.41 10.19
C PHE A 454 -6.67 -0.61 10.18
N MET A 455 -5.89 0.38 9.75
CA MET A 455 -4.43 0.37 9.82
C MET A 455 -3.89 1.00 11.10
N TRP A 456 -4.75 1.63 11.90
CA TRP A 456 -4.35 2.15 13.21
C TRP A 456 -4.14 1.01 14.20
N ARG A 457 -3.20 1.19 15.11
CA ARG A 457 -2.75 0.14 16.03
C ARG A 457 -3.91 -0.56 16.75
N ARG A 458 -4.75 0.22 17.42
CA ARG A 458 -5.78 -0.31 18.30
C ARG A 458 -6.84 -1.14 17.58
N PRO A 459 -7.49 -0.67 16.50
CA PRO A 459 -8.40 -1.50 15.70
C PRO A 459 -7.73 -2.75 15.11
N MET A 460 -6.48 -2.62 14.63
CA MET A 460 -5.74 -3.72 14.02
C MET A 460 -5.39 -4.81 15.04
N GLU A 461 -4.81 -4.46 16.18
CA GLU A 461 -4.46 -5.40 17.25
C GLU A 461 -5.69 -6.12 17.82
N MET A 462 -6.81 -5.40 17.97
CA MET A 462 -8.07 -6.01 18.41
C MET A 462 -8.59 -7.02 17.38
N ALA A 463 -8.51 -6.73 16.10
CA ALA A 463 -8.88 -7.66 15.05
C ALA A 463 -7.97 -8.90 15.02
N LEU A 464 -6.65 -8.72 15.18
CA LEU A 464 -5.67 -9.81 15.21
C LEU A 464 -5.83 -10.72 16.44
N SER A 465 -6.14 -10.16 17.61
CA SER A 465 -6.33 -10.92 18.84
C SER A 465 -7.65 -11.69 18.89
N ALA A 466 -8.59 -11.41 17.98
CA ALA A 466 -9.87 -12.10 17.93
C ALA A 466 -9.70 -13.57 17.51
N PRO A 467 -10.35 -14.52 18.23
CA PRO A 467 -10.21 -15.93 17.93
C PRO A 467 -10.78 -16.27 16.55
N PRO A 468 -10.27 -17.33 15.89
CA PRO A 468 -10.72 -17.74 14.56
C PRO A 468 -12.25 -17.91 14.44
N SER A 469 -12.90 -18.42 15.49
CA SER A 469 -14.36 -18.61 15.54
C SER A 469 -15.14 -17.30 15.40
N MET A 470 -14.57 -16.17 15.80
CA MET A 470 -15.18 -14.84 15.66
C MET A 470 -14.94 -14.24 14.27
N ARG A 471 -13.81 -14.54 13.63
CA ARG A 471 -13.42 -13.94 12.35
C ARG A 471 -13.96 -14.70 11.14
N VAL A 472 -14.06 -16.04 11.24
CA VAL A 472 -14.61 -16.89 10.17
C VAL A 472 -15.99 -16.41 9.72
N ARG A 473 -16.24 -16.40 8.38
CA ARG A 473 -17.51 -16.02 7.77
C ARG A 473 -17.99 -14.62 8.16
N HIS A 474 -17.06 -13.70 8.39
CA HIS A 474 -17.35 -12.30 8.73
C HIS A 474 -18.13 -12.10 10.04
N ARG A 475 -18.09 -13.05 10.97
CA ARG A 475 -18.91 -12.99 12.20
C ARG A 475 -18.65 -11.73 13.03
N MET A 476 -17.37 -11.37 13.19
CA MET A 476 -16.99 -10.18 13.95
C MET A 476 -17.45 -8.91 13.24
N THR A 477 -17.16 -8.77 11.97
CA THR A 477 -17.53 -7.58 11.17
C THR A 477 -19.04 -7.39 11.11
N ARG A 478 -19.80 -8.49 10.97
CA ARG A 478 -21.28 -8.44 10.99
C ARG A 478 -21.82 -7.93 12.32
N ARG A 479 -21.30 -8.44 13.43
CA ARG A 479 -21.66 -7.97 14.78
C ARG A 479 -21.24 -6.53 15.02
N LEU A 480 -20.08 -6.13 14.51
CA LEU A 480 -19.58 -4.78 14.58
C LEU A 480 -20.51 -3.79 13.87
N ILE A 481 -20.89 -4.08 12.62
CA ILE A 481 -21.79 -3.19 11.86
C ILE A 481 -23.18 -3.13 12.50
N GLU A 482 -23.72 -4.27 12.97
CA GLU A 482 -24.99 -4.30 13.69
C GLU A 482 -24.93 -3.50 15.00
N TYR A 483 -23.80 -3.56 15.73
CA TYR A 483 -23.62 -2.80 16.96
C TYR A 483 -23.48 -1.29 16.70
N LEU A 484 -22.75 -0.91 15.65
CA LEU A 484 -22.60 0.48 15.24
C LEU A 484 -23.92 1.08 14.77
N ASP A 485 -24.63 0.37 13.87
CA ASP A 485 -25.95 0.76 13.38
C ASP A 485 -26.72 -0.44 12.79
N PRO A 486 -27.83 -0.86 13.45
CA PRO A 486 -28.64 -1.98 12.97
C PRO A 486 -29.33 -1.74 11.62
N LYS A 487 -29.71 -0.48 11.28
CA LYS A 487 -30.31 -0.15 9.99
C LYS A 487 -29.29 -0.30 8.88
N LEU A 488 -28.08 0.20 9.10
CA LEU A 488 -26.97 0.04 8.15
C LEU A 488 -26.63 -1.45 7.92
N ALA A 489 -26.66 -2.27 8.98
CA ALA A 489 -26.44 -3.71 8.87
C ALA A 489 -27.54 -4.43 8.07
N ALA A 490 -28.77 -3.93 8.08
CA ALA A 490 -29.92 -4.53 7.38
C ALA A 490 -29.90 -4.28 5.86
N ILE A 491 -29.22 -3.23 5.39
CA ILE A 491 -29.12 -2.94 3.94
C ILE A 491 -28.31 -4.07 3.26
N PRO A 492 -28.81 -4.68 2.17
CA PRO A 492 -28.07 -5.71 1.44
C PRO A 492 -26.69 -5.26 0.96
N LEU A 493 -25.75 -6.17 0.99
CA LEU A 493 -24.43 -6.06 0.35
C LEU A 493 -24.56 -6.21 -1.17
N THR A 494 -23.47 -6.03 -1.91
CA THR A 494 -23.43 -6.27 -3.37
C THR A 494 -23.87 -7.69 -3.77
N GLN A 495 -23.72 -8.67 -2.88
CA GLN A 495 -24.15 -10.07 -3.06
C GLN A 495 -25.65 -10.29 -2.78
N GLY A 496 -26.40 -9.26 -2.41
CA GLY A 496 -27.84 -9.32 -2.20
C GLY A 496 -28.32 -9.79 -0.83
N TYR A 497 -27.43 -10.10 0.12
CA TYR A 497 -27.77 -10.44 1.50
C TYR A 497 -27.26 -9.38 2.49
N PRO A 498 -27.88 -9.21 3.68
CA PRO A 498 -27.53 -8.15 4.61
C PRO A 498 -26.19 -8.39 5.31
N ALA A 499 -25.62 -7.31 5.88
CA ALA A 499 -24.46 -7.38 6.76
C ALA A 499 -24.81 -7.83 8.20
N LEU A 500 -26.05 -8.21 8.48
CA LEU A 500 -26.50 -8.73 9.78
C LEU A 500 -25.81 -10.06 10.13
N PRO A 501 -25.64 -10.38 11.43
CA PRO A 501 -25.26 -11.72 11.86
C PRO A 501 -26.27 -12.77 11.40
N LEU A 502 -25.76 -13.95 10.98
CA LEU A 502 -26.62 -15.08 10.65
C LEU A 502 -27.18 -15.70 11.94
N ARG A 503 -28.50 -15.59 12.14
CA ARG A 503 -29.26 -16.13 13.27
C ARG A 503 -30.52 -16.84 12.73
N PRO A 504 -31.20 -17.70 13.49
CA PRO A 504 -32.45 -18.34 13.05
C PRO A 504 -33.46 -17.32 12.52
N ARG A 505 -33.63 -16.18 13.19
CA ARG A 505 -34.57 -15.10 12.80
C ARG A 505 -34.17 -14.35 11.52
N THR A 506 -32.88 -14.32 11.15
CA THR A 506 -32.36 -13.64 9.96
C THR A 506 -32.02 -14.60 8.81
N ALA A 507 -32.12 -15.91 9.03
CA ALA A 507 -31.67 -16.94 8.08
C ALA A 507 -32.32 -16.80 6.69
N HIS A 508 -33.62 -16.44 6.64
CA HIS A 508 -34.34 -16.25 5.40
C HIS A 508 -33.76 -15.12 4.51
N LEU A 509 -33.09 -14.13 5.09
CA LEU A 509 -32.47 -13.03 4.36
C LEU A 509 -31.18 -13.47 3.63
N PHE A 510 -30.66 -14.66 3.94
CA PHE A 510 -29.44 -15.21 3.35
C PHE A 510 -29.68 -16.20 2.20
N TRP A 511 -30.90 -16.28 1.71
CA TRP A 511 -31.22 -17.11 0.53
C TRP A 511 -30.32 -16.82 -0.69
N PRO A 512 -29.96 -15.55 -1.01
CA PRO A 512 -29.01 -15.26 -2.08
C PRO A 512 -27.65 -15.94 -1.88
N LEU A 513 -27.13 -16.01 -0.64
CA LEU A 513 -25.90 -16.71 -0.31
C LEU A 513 -26.00 -18.22 -0.56
N ALA A 514 -27.12 -18.85 -0.20
CA ALA A 514 -27.37 -20.27 -0.48
C ALA A 514 -27.35 -20.57 -1.98
N ARG A 515 -27.93 -19.68 -2.78
CA ARG A 515 -27.92 -19.75 -4.24
C ARG A 515 -26.52 -19.59 -4.83
N GLU A 516 -25.70 -18.67 -4.32
CA GLU A 516 -24.30 -18.53 -4.74
C GLU A 516 -23.46 -19.77 -4.40
N LEU A 517 -23.65 -20.33 -3.20
CA LEU A 517 -22.96 -21.55 -2.79
C LEU A 517 -23.35 -22.76 -3.64
N SER A 518 -24.62 -22.89 -4.01
CA SER A 518 -25.09 -23.95 -4.91
C SER A 518 -24.52 -23.77 -6.32
N PHE A 519 -24.46 -22.54 -6.81
CA PHE A 519 -23.86 -22.21 -8.11
C PHE A 519 -22.35 -22.45 -8.13
N ALA A 520 -21.63 -22.10 -7.05
CA ALA A 520 -20.20 -22.37 -6.90
C ALA A 520 -19.92 -23.89 -6.80
N ALA A 521 -20.76 -24.65 -6.13
CA ALA A 521 -20.67 -26.11 -6.06
C ALA A 521 -20.93 -26.75 -7.43
N THR A 522 -21.93 -26.30 -8.16
CA THR A 522 -22.21 -26.77 -9.54
C THR A 522 -21.14 -26.36 -10.53
N LYS A 523 -20.52 -25.18 -10.38
CA LYS A 523 -19.37 -24.75 -11.19
C LYS A 523 -18.12 -25.60 -10.91
N ARG A 524 -17.87 -25.98 -9.64
CA ARG A 524 -16.81 -26.92 -9.28
C ARG A 524 -17.06 -28.32 -9.84
N LEU A 525 -18.29 -28.81 -9.78
CA LEU A 525 -18.67 -30.08 -10.40
C LEU A 525 -18.55 -30.02 -11.95
N ARG A 526 -18.86 -28.90 -12.58
CA ARG A 526 -18.66 -28.69 -14.02
C ARG A 526 -17.19 -28.62 -14.42
N HIS A 527 -16.27 -28.28 -13.53
CA HIS A 527 -14.82 -28.36 -13.78
C HIS A 527 -14.31 -29.80 -13.92
N PHE A 528 -15.07 -30.80 -13.43
CA PHE A 528 -14.81 -32.22 -13.64
C PHE A 528 -15.48 -32.77 -14.91
N LEU A 529 -16.27 -31.96 -15.63
CA LEU A 529 -16.85 -32.32 -16.92
C LEU A 529 -16.08 -31.58 -18.05
N PRO A 530 -15.70 -32.25 -19.13
CA PRO A 530 -14.99 -31.64 -20.24
C PRO A 530 -15.91 -30.66 -21.00
N GLY A 531 -15.82 -29.39 -20.64
CA GLY A 531 -16.49 -28.29 -21.33
C GLY A 531 -15.62 -27.05 -21.16
N ARG A 532 -15.02 -26.58 -22.27
CA ARG A 532 -14.21 -25.36 -22.28
C ARG A 532 -15.01 -24.16 -21.77
N PRO A 533 -14.50 -23.36 -20.81
CA PRO A 533 -15.09 -22.06 -20.55
C PRO A 533 -14.96 -21.22 -21.82
N GLN A 534 -16.08 -20.67 -22.30
CA GLN A 534 -16.01 -19.65 -23.34
C GLN A 534 -15.25 -18.45 -22.75
N PRO A 535 -14.18 -17.96 -23.40
CA PRO A 535 -13.56 -16.73 -22.98
C PRO A 535 -14.59 -15.61 -23.10
N GLN A 536 -14.84 -14.87 -22.02
CA GLN A 536 -15.46 -13.58 -22.14
C GLN A 536 -14.57 -12.75 -23.06
N VAL A 537 -15.09 -12.35 -24.22
CA VAL A 537 -14.41 -11.48 -25.18
C VAL A 537 -14.22 -10.12 -24.50
N SER A 538 -13.11 -9.96 -23.80
CA SER A 538 -12.74 -8.65 -23.28
C SER A 538 -12.06 -7.86 -24.40
N VAL A 539 -12.65 -6.74 -24.76
CA VAL A 539 -11.99 -5.76 -25.64
C VAL A 539 -10.63 -5.40 -25.03
N ASN A 540 -9.58 -5.41 -25.84
CA ASN A 540 -8.24 -5.05 -25.40
C ASN A 540 -8.17 -3.58 -24.94
N PRO A 541 -8.04 -3.30 -23.63
CA PRO A 541 -8.11 -1.93 -23.11
C PRO A 541 -6.90 -1.08 -23.48
N ILE A 542 -5.81 -1.68 -23.96
CA ILE A 542 -4.57 -1.01 -24.32
C ILE A 542 -4.41 -0.79 -25.82
N LYS A 543 -5.29 -1.37 -26.66
CA LYS A 543 -5.19 -1.24 -28.13
C LYS A 543 -5.13 0.21 -28.58
N GLY A 544 -5.97 1.07 -28.00
CA GLY A 544 -6.00 2.50 -28.34
C GLY A 544 -4.68 3.24 -28.07
N LEU A 545 -3.86 2.77 -27.11
CA LEU A 545 -2.57 3.40 -26.82
C LEU A 545 -1.58 3.29 -27.98
N TRP A 546 -1.69 2.26 -28.81
CA TRP A 546 -0.84 2.08 -29.98
C TRP A 546 -1.04 3.13 -31.09
N SER A 547 -2.09 3.96 -31.00
CA SER A 547 -2.24 5.14 -31.87
C SER A 547 -1.28 6.28 -31.51
N ILE A 548 -0.62 6.23 -30.34
CA ILE A 548 0.28 7.26 -29.86
C ILE A 548 1.69 6.98 -30.36
N GLU A 549 2.22 7.86 -31.19
CA GLU A 549 3.53 7.73 -31.83
C GLU A 549 4.66 7.65 -30.81
N GLU A 550 4.69 8.56 -29.84
CA GLU A 550 5.65 8.58 -28.71
C GLU A 550 5.76 7.23 -28.00
N MET A 551 4.62 6.57 -27.75
CA MET A 551 4.61 5.24 -27.13
C MET A 551 5.13 4.14 -28.07
N ARG A 552 4.79 4.19 -29.34
CA ARG A 552 5.29 3.22 -30.34
C ARG A 552 6.80 3.28 -30.48
N GLU A 553 7.36 4.48 -30.60
CA GLU A 553 8.81 4.70 -30.68
C GLU A 553 9.52 4.21 -29.40
N MET A 554 8.93 4.51 -28.24
CA MET A 554 9.47 4.09 -26.96
C MET A 554 9.50 2.58 -26.79
N LEU A 555 8.49 1.86 -27.30
CA LEU A 555 8.38 0.39 -27.21
C LEU A 555 8.95 -0.35 -28.42
N ASP A 556 9.81 0.26 -29.21
CA ASP A 556 10.60 -0.48 -30.21
C ASP A 556 11.67 -1.31 -29.48
N PRO A 557 11.64 -2.66 -29.55
CA PRO A 557 12.60 -3.51 -28.86
C PRO A 557 14.08 -3.21 -29.15
N LYS A 558 14.38 -2.57 -30.28
CA LYS A 558 15.74 -2.19 -30.67
C LYS A 558 16.27 -0.96 -29.94
N THR A 559 15.37 -0.08 -29.51
CA THR A 559 15.71 1.22 -28.90
C THR A 559 15.22 1.38 -27.48
N MET A 560 14.55 0.38 -26.91
CA MET A 560 14.13 0.37 -25.53
C MET A 560 15.31 0.56 -24.58
N ALA A 561 15.19 1.50 -23.64
CA ALA A 561 16.18 1.75 -22.61
C ALA A 561 16.33 0.57 -21.63
N SER A 562 15.26 -0.20 -21.47
CA SER A 562 15.22 -1.43 -20.65
C SER A 562 15.50 -2.71 -21.43
N SER A 563 15.93 -2.63 -22.71
CA SER A 563 16.11 -3.79 -23.61
C SER A 563 17.00 -4.90 -23.04
N SER A 564 18.02 -4.54 -22.25
CA SER A 564 18.96 -5.50 -21.63
C SER A 564 18.30 -6.48 -20.64
N LEU A 565 17.09 -6.17 -20.18
CA LEU A 565 16.32 -7.05 -19.29
C LEU A 565 15.69 -8.22 -20.02
N TYR A 566 15.47 -8.13 -21.33
CA TYR A 566 14.59 -9.01 -22.07
C TYR A 566 15.29 -9.82 -23.15
N ASN A 567 14.77 -10.98 -23.42
CA ASN A 567 15.04 -11.70 -24.65
C ASN A 567 14.25 -11.08 -25.80
N PHE A 568 14.93 -10.71 -26.88
CA PHE A 568 14.37 -9.94 -28.01
C PHE A 568 13.15 -10.61 -28.67
N GLY A 569 13.22 -11.92 -28.93
CA GLY A 569 12.13 -12.66 -29.61
C GLY A 569 10.81 -12.65 -28.80
N PRO A 570 10.81 -13.13 -27.54
CA PRO A 570 9.64 -13.11 -26.66
C PRO A 570 9.08 -11.72 -26.43
N LEU A 571 9.93 -10.70 -26.24
CA LEU A 571 9.50 -9.32 -26.09
C LEU A 571 8.76 -8.83 -27.35
N THR A 572 9.37 -9.00 -28.51
CA THR A 572 8.78 -8.60 -29.81
C THR A 572 7.45 -9.30 -30.06
N GLY A 573 7.37 -10.60 -29.74
CA GLY A 573 6.14 -11.38 -29.82
C GLY A 573 5.01 -10.81 -28.95
N LEU A 574 5.31 -10.49 -27.69
CA LEU A 574 4.35 -9.93 -26.76
C LEU A 574 3.86 -8.53 -27.19
N LEU A 575 4.78 -7.66 -27.61
CA LEU A 575 4.45 -6.30 -28.07
C LEU A 575 3.59 -6.33 -29.34
N ARG A 576 3.83 -7.28 -30.25
CA ARG A 576 2.98 -7.50 -31.44
C ARG A 576 1.59 -7.97 -31.04
N GLN A 577 1.48 -8.99 -30.18
CA GLN A 577 0.20 -9.51 -29.70
C GLN A 577 -0.61 -8.46 -28.94
N SER A 578 0.05 -7.51 -28.29
CA SER A 578 -0.65 -6.45 -27.53
C SER A 578 -1.44 -5.46 -28.41
N GLN A 579 -1.25 -5.51 -29.73
CA GLN A 579 -2.01 -4.74 -30.72
C GLN A 579 -3.32 -5.45 -31.14
N ASP A 580 -3.47 -6.74 -30.82
CA ASP A 580 -4.63 -7.54 -31.22
C ASP A 580 -5.86 -7.18 -30.38
N ASP A 581 -7.07 -7.32 -30.98
CA ASP A 581 -8.34 -7.00 -30.31
C ASP A 581 -8.63 -7.83 -29.06
N HIS A 582 -8.08 -9.04 -28.98
CA HIS A 582 -8.35 -10.04 -27.95
C HIS A 582 -7.16 -10.30 -27.02
N PHE A 583 -6.23 -9.35 -26.92
CA PHE A 583 -5.05 -9.51 -26.08
C PHE A 583 -5.39 -9.61 -24.59
N ALA A 584 -5.11 -10.74 -23.96
CA ALA A 584 -5.35 -10.99 -22.53
C ALA A 584 -4.22 -10.51 -21.61
N GLY A 585 -3.09 -10.06 -22.16
CA GLY A 585 -1.86 -9.73 -21.44
C GLY A 585 -1.72 -8.27 -21.01
N SER A 586 -2.81 -7.51 -20.92
CA SER A 586 -2.78 -6.05 -20.69
C SER A 586 -1.99 -5.63 -19.43
N ARG A 587 -2.08 -6.39 -18.33
CA ARG A 587 -1.28 -6.13 -17.12
C ARG A 587 0.22 -6.34 -17.36
N ARG A 588 0.59 -7.40 -18.05
CA ARG A 588 2.00 -7.69 -18.39
C ARG A 588 2.59 -6.60 -19.27
N PHE A 589 1.82 -6.16 -20.28
CA PHE A 589 2.18 -5.01 -21.09
C PHE A 589 2.36 -3.75 -20.24
N GLY A 590 1.42 -3.45 -19.34
CA GLY A 590 1.51 -2.30 -18.44
C GLY A 590 2.76 -2.32 -17.56
N ARG A 591 3.21 -3.50 -17.11
CA ARG A 591 4.44 -3.65 -16.32
C ARG A 591 5.71 -3.43 -17.16
N ILE A 592 5.76 -3.94 -18.40
CA ILE A 592 6.87 -3.67 -19.34
C ILE A 592 6.92 -2.16 -19.65
N LEU A 593 5.79 -1.56 -19.96
CA LEU A 593 5.68 -0.13 -20.18
C LEU A 593 6.16 0.69 -18.97
N THR A 594 5.83 0.25 -17.76
CA THR A 594 6.27 0.90 -16.52
C THR A 594 7.79 0.90 -16.37
N ILE A 595 8.43 -0.26 -16.61
CA ILE A 595 9.89 -0.39 -16.56
C ILE A 595 10.56 0.48 -17.63
N GLU A 596 10.03 0.50 -18.84
CA GLU A 596 10.59 1.32 -19.92
C GLU A 596 10.48 2.82 -19.63
N LEU A 597 9.32 3.29 -19.15
CA LEU A 597 9.14 4.66 -18.72
C LEU A 597 10.12 5.04 -17.60
N LEU A 598 10.32 4.15 -16.63
CA LEU A 598 11.26 4.35 -15.53
C LEU A 598 12.71 4.44 -16.04
N ALA A 599 13.12 3.52 -16.91
CA ALA A 599 14.46 3.51 -17.49
C ALA A 599 14.78 4.82 -18.20
N ARG A 600 13.89 5.26 -19.10
CA ARG A 600 14.06 6.53 -19.84
C ARG A 600 14.06 7.74 -18.93
N ARG A 601 13.21 7.75 -17.91
CA ARG A 601 13.12 8.87 -16.95
C ARG A 601 14.41 9.04 -16.16
N ILE A 602 15.01 7.92 -15.70
CA ILE A 602 16.30 7.95 -14.99
C ILE A 602 17.43 8.36 -15.94
N GLN A 603 17.47 7.83 -17.17
CA GLN A 603 18.50 8.18 -18.15
C GLN A 603 18.44 9.69 -18.52
N ALA A 604 17.25 10.26 -18.65
CA ALA A 604 17.09 11.68 -18.98
C ALA A 604 17.53 12.61 -17.84
N ALA A 605 17.51 12.16 -16.59
CA ALA A 605 17.94 12.93 -15.42
C ALA A 605 19.45 12.80 -15.15
N SER A 606 20.09 11.72 -15.64
CA SER A 606 21.52 11.38 -15.42
C SER A 606 22.43 12.03 -16.43
#